data_eed81ef56e303b200d8e756ab9ef1088
#
_entry.id   eed81ef56e303b200d8e756ab9ef1088
#
_cell.length_a   1.000
_cell.length_b   1.000
_cell.length_c   1.000
_cell.angle_alpha   90.00
_cell.angle_beta   90.00
_cell.angle_gamma   90.00
#
_symmetry.space_group_name_H-M   'P 1'
#
loop_
_entity.id
_entity.type
_entity.pdbx_description
1 polymer ?
#
loop_
_entity_poly.entity_id
_entity_poly.type
_entity_poly.pdbx_seq_one_letter_code
_entity_poly.pdbx_strand_id
1 'polypeptide(L)'
;MKKLLILILVFLAIFGVFYFLYYLIIHWNNCHLPIHYSVGKVDSRFEISKDEVITVAQGAAGIWNNQTDENLLVYDENSSLKIEMIYDYRQEDLDKLNHRIEDLTKTKQSLEGTVEEYQSLLADYVQDLSDYNDEVSYWNSQGGAPTEDFQRLQDEKIALDERRKSLIEMSQLLNIQAETYNSNLENLNDQIKQRKNLIITQGLYILSKDKIEIYTYAKPDELQLVLTHELGHTLGLGHGQNPQSIMHKMLGDQDLENLKLSKEDINLLERACNLREPRYNFDNILRFFRFQTS
;
A
#
# COMPACT_ATOMS: atom_id res chain seq x y z
N MET A 1 -50.69 56.05 -4.37
CA MET A 1 -50.92 54.62 -4.13
C MET A 1 -50.42 53.70 -5.25
N LYS A 2 -50.78 53.87 -6.54
CA LYS A 2 -50.32 53.00 -7.64
C LYS A 2 -48.79 52.92 -7.80
N LYS A 3 -48.07 54.04 -7.68
CA LYS A 3 -46.58 54.06 -7.79
C LYS A 3 -45.89 53.28 -6.65
N LEU A 4 -46.42 53.37 -5.43
CA LEU A 4 -45.90 52.63 -4.27
C LEU A 4 -46.12 51.11 -4.42
N LEU A 5 -47.30 50.70 -4.94
CA LEU A 5 -47.62 49.33 -5.19
C LEU A 5 -46.69 48.72 -6.26
N ILE A 6 -46.39 49.45 -7.33
CA ILE A 6 -45.45 49.03 -8.38
C ILE A 6 -44.02 48.89 -7.80
N LEU A 7 -43.58 49.78 -6.97
CA LEU A 7 -42.27 49.73 -6.31
C LEU A 7 -42.12 48.46 -5.41
N ILE A 8 -43.18 48.17 -4.63
CA ILE A 8 -43.25 46.96 -3.80
C ILE A 8 -43.18 45.68 -4.65
N LEU A 9 -43.95 45.61 -5.75
CA LEU A 9 -43.93 44.45 -6.65
C LEU A 9 -42.57 44.26 -7.33
N VAL A 10 -41.91 45.33 -7.76
CA VAL A 10 -40.55 45.24 -8.33
C VAL A 10 -39.54 44.77 -7.29
N PHE A 11 -39.62 45.29 -6.03
CA PHE A 11 -38.75 44.82 -4.96
C PHE A 11 -38.94 43.35 -4.63
N LEU A 12 -40.19 42.85 -4.55
CA LEU A 12 -40.48 41.43 -4.34
C LEU A 12 -40.00 40.55 -5.49
N ALA A 13 -40.08 41.01 -6.74
CA ALA A 13 -39.57 40.30 -7.89
C ALA A 13 -38.03 40.20 -7.85
N ILE A 14 -37.34 41.30 -7.53
CA ILE A 14 -35.89 41.33 -7.38
C ILE A 14 -35.46 40.39 -6.24
N PHE A 15 -36.13 40.46 -5.09
CA PHE A 15 -35.86 39.61 -3.94
C PHE A 15 -36.10 38.12 -4.27
N GLY A 16 -37.16 37.82 -5.00
CA GLY A 16 -37.44 36.47 -5.49
C GLY A 16 -36.35 35.90 -6.43
N VAL A 17 -35.84 36.77 -7.35
CA VAL A 17 -34.70 36.38 -8.21
C VAL A 17 -33.43 36.14 -7.41
N PHE A 18 -33.10 37.05 -6.46
CA PHE A 18 -31.94 36.82 -5.59
C PHE A 18 -32.06 35.57 -4.71
N TYR A 19 -33.25 35.32 -4.15
CA TYR A 19 -33.50 34.14 -3.36
C TYR A 19 -33.39 32.85 -4.23
N PHE A 20 -33.90 32.92 -5.46
CA PHE A 20 -33.80 31.80 -6.41
C PHE A 20 -32.35 31.52 -6.84
N LEU A 21 -31.56 32.58 -7.12
CA LEU A 21 -30.12 32.44 -7.42
C LEU A 21 -29.35 31.91 -6.22
N TYR A 22 -29.63 32.42 -5.02
CA TYR A 22 -29.05 31.92 -3.77
C TYR A 22 -29.42 30.44 -3.54
N TYR A 23 -30.67 30.06 -3.77
CA TYR A 23 -31.14 28.68 -3.70
C TYR A 23 -30.41 27.77 -4.71
N LEU A 24 -30.23 28.23 -5.96
CA LEU A 24 -29.47 27.49 -6.97
C LEU A 24 -28.02 27.32 -6.56
N ILE A 25 -27.36 28.34 -5.98
CA ILE A 25 -25.96 28.27 -5.55
C ILE A 25 -25.79 27.29 -4.38
N ILE A 26 -26.71 27.29 -3.40
CA ILE A 26 -26.65 26.40 -2.24
C ILE A 26 -26.99 24.95 -2.61
N HIS A 27 -27.90 24.75 -3.55
CA HIS A 27 -28.33 23.43 -4.00
C HIS A 27 -27.63 22.99 -5.29
N TRP A 28 -26.55 23.68 -5.69
CA TRP A 28 -25.73 23.23 -6.81
C TRP A 28 -25.07 21.92 -6.44
N ASN A 29 -25.53 20.85 -7.08
CA ASN A 29 -24.98 19.52 -6.88
C ASN A 29 -23.61 19.44 -7.55
N ASN A 30 -22.53 19.31 -6.78
CA ASN A 30 -21.18 19.18 -7.31
C ASN A 30 -20.95 17.79 -7.97
N CYS A 31 -21.89 16.87 -7.77
CA CYS A 31 -21.83 15.49 -8.24
C CYS A 31 -22.68 15.32 -9.51
N HIS A 32 -22.05 15.32 -10.66
CA HIS A 32 -22.68 15.01 -11.95
C HIS A 32 -22.62 13.50 -12.18
N LEU A 33 -23.64 12.75 -11.72
CA LEU A 33 -23.68 11.29 -11.75
C LEU A 33 -24.41 10.74 -12.98
N PRO A 34 -23.99 9.55 -13.48
CA PRO A 34 -22.79 8.81 -13.11
C PRO A 34 -21.52 9.44 -13.67
N ILE A 35 -20.39 9.33 -12.95
CA ILE A 35 -19.08 9.70 -13.47
C ILE A 35 -18.50 8.48 -14.20
N HIS A 36 -18.25 8.65 -15.49
CA HIS A 36 -17.60 7.64 -16.30
C HIS A 36 -16.08 7.80 -16.21
N TYR A 37 -15.35 6.68 -16.11
CA TYR A 37 -13.89 6.66 -16.09
C TYR A 37 -13.35 5.50 -16.94
N SER A 38 -12.11 5.61 -17.36
CA SER A 38 -11.39 4.56 -18.10
C SER A 38 -9.94 4.45 -17.63
N VAL A 39 -9.27 3.38 -18.00
CA VAL A 39 -7.82 3.23 -17.79
C VAL A 39 -7.09 3.61 -19.08
N GLY A 40 -6.22 4.60 -18.96
CA GLY A 40 -5.39 5.11 -20.06
C GLY A 40 -4.06 4.35 -20.17
N LYS A 41 -2.94 5.09 -20.12
CA LYS A 41 -1.61 4.53 -20.19
C LYS A 41 -1.21 3.90 -18.86
N VAL A 42 -0.67 2.68 -18.92
CA VAL A 42 0.00 2.00 -17.81
C VAL A 42 1.48 1.84 -18.18
N ASP A 43 2.37 2.43 -17.39
CA ASP A 43 3.82 2.28 -17.61
C ASP A 43 4.23 0.85 -17.25
N SER A 44 4.88 0.15 -18.20
CA SER A 44 5.23 -1.27 -18.06
C SER A 44 6.18 -1.58 -16.90
N ARG A 45 6.88 -0.57 -16.37
CA ARG A 45 7.77 -0.72 -15.21
C ARG A 45 7.04 -1.00 -13.90
N PHE A 46 5.73 -0.78 -13.83
CA PHE A 46 4.91 -1.22 -12.69
C PHE A 46 4.66 -2.73 -12.65
N GLU A 47 5.02 -3.46 -13.71
CA GLU A 47 4.82 -4.92 -13.82
C GLU A 47 3.36 -5.36 -13.59
N ILE A 48 2.41 -4.48 -13.88
CA ILE A 48 0.97 -4.73 -13.84
C ILE A 48 0.36 -4.51 -15.23
N SER A 49 -0.53 -5.37 -15.64
CA SER A 49 -1.25 -5.23 -16.91
C SER A 49 -2.38 -4.18 -16.82
N LYS A 50 -2.78 -3.65 -17.97
CA LYS A 50 -3.92 -2.73 -18.03
C LYS A 50 -5.21 -3.38 -17.51
N ASP A 51 -5.45 -4.67 -17.79
CA ASP A 51 -6.65 -5.39 -17.36
C ASP A 51 -6.69 -5.57 -15.83
N GLU A 52 -5.54 -5.78 -15.19
CA GLU A 52 -5.43 -5.81 -13.74
C GLU A 52 -5.74 -4.44 -13.14
N VAL A 53 -5.20 -3.35 -13.72
CA VAL A 53 -5.53 -1.98 -13.27
C VAL A 53 -7.03 -1.69 -13.43
N ILE A 54 -7.66 -2.14 -14.54
CA ILE A 54 -9.12 -2.03 -14.73
C ILE A 54 -9.86 -2.76 -13.60
N THR A 55 -9.44 -3.97 -13.27
CA THR A 55 -10.06 -4.78 -12.21
C THR A 55 -9.97 -4.10 -10.85
N VAL A 56 -8.79 -3.58 -10.50
CA VAL A 56 -8.58 -2.84 -9.24
C VAL A 56 -9.40 -1.55 -9.21
N ALA A 57 -9.45 -0.81 -10.32
CA ALA A 57 -10.23 0.42 -10.44
C ALA A 57 -11.74 0.17 -10.32
N GLN A 58 -12.24 -0.92 -10.88
CA GLN A 58 -13.65 -1.34 -10.70
C GLN A 58 -13.93 -1.73 -9.25
N GLY A 59 -13.02 -2.41 -8.58
CA GLY A 59 -13.09 -2.69 -7.14
C GLY A 59 -13.15 -1.40 -6.31
N ALA A 60 -12.28 -0.43 -6.62
CA ALA A 60 -12.25 0.88 -5.98
C ALA A 60 -13.56 1.67 -6.18
N ALA A 61 -14.09 1.70 -7.41
CA ALA A 61 -15.40 2.29 -7.72
C ALA A 61 -16.54 1.60 -6.99
N GLY A 62 -16.46 0.27 -6.85
CA GLY A 62 -17.44 -0.55 -6.12
C GLY A 62 -17.58 -0.15 -4.65
N ILE A 63 -16.49 0.28 -3.99
CA ILE A 63 -16.52 0.75 -2.61
C ILE A 63 -17.43 1.98 -2.45
N TRP A 64 -17.40 2.92 -3.41
CA TRP A 64 -18.28 4.07 -3.43
C TRP A 64 -19.72 3.69 -3.85
N ASN A 65 -19.86 2.90 -4.91
CA ASN A 65 -21.16 2.50 -5.46
C ASN A 65 -22.03 1.73 -4.45
N ASN A 66 -21.40 0.91 -3.60
CA ASN A 66 -22.12 0.11 -2.59
C ASN A 66 -22.77 0.94 -1.47
N GLN A 67 -22.55 2.26 -1.43
CA GLN A 67 -23.14 3.15 -0.43
C GLN A 67 -24.45 3.79 -0.89
N THR A 68 -24.85 3.58 -2.14
CA THR A 68 -26.06 4.17 -2.73
C THR A 68 -26.76 3.16 -3.62
N ASP A 69 -28.04 3.38 -3.88
CA ASP A 69 -28.81 2.60 -4.85
C ASP A 69 -28.45 2.96 -6.30
N GLU A 70 -27.61 3.98 -6.51
CA GLU A 70 -27.19 4.46 -7.82
C GLU A 70 -25.71 4.17 -8.08
N ASN A 71 -25.36 3.88 -9.35
CA ASN A 71 -23.98 3.79 -9.76
C ASN A 71 -23.36 5.19 -9.81
N LEU A 72 -22.50 5.52 -8.85
CA LEU A 72 -21.79 6.80 -8.80
C LEU A 72 -20.65 6.86 -9.82
N LEU A 73 -19.94 5.74 -9.99
CA LEU A 73 -18.74 5.59 -10.81
C LEU A 73 -18.92 4.41 -11.75
N VAL A 74 -18.78 4.62 -13.06
CA VAL A 74 -19.00 3.60 -14.09
C VAL A 74 -17.77 3.53 -15.01
N TYR A 75 -17.23 2.31 -15.18
CA TYR A 75 -16.16 2.09 -16.16
C TYR A 75 -16.74 2.18 -17.57
N ASP A 76 -16.14 3.03 -18.39
CA ASP A 76 -16.44 3.19 -19.82
C ASP A 76 -15.12 3.42 -20.56
N GLU A 77 -14.74 2.50 -21.44
CA GLU A 77 -13.47 2.55 -22.18
C GLU A 77 -13.30 3.87 -22.97
N ASN A 78 -14.41 4.49 -23.39
CA ASN A 78 -14.42 5.73 -24.16
C ASN A 78 -14.46 7.00 -23.30
N SER A 79 -14.49 6.88 -21.97
CA SER A 79 -14.52 8.02 -21.05
C SER A 79 -13.32 8.94 -21.23
N SER A 80 -13.54 10.26 -21.09
CA SER A 80 -12.48 11.29 -21.06
C SER A 80 -11.64 11.21 -19.79
N LEU A 81 -12.27 10.90 -18.64
CA LEU A 81 -11.56 10.73 -17.38
C LEU A 81 -10.69 9.49 -17.46
N LYS A 82 -9.38 9.71 -17.50
CA LYS A 82 -8.36 8.65 -17.65
C LYS A 82 -7.63 8.40 -16.34
N ILE A 83 -7.55 7.15 -15.91
CA ILE A 83 -6.60 6.70 -14.89
C ILE A 83 -5.30 6.31 -15.60
N GLU A 84 -4.21 6.96 -15.26
CA GLU A 84 -2.88 6.67 -15.82
C GLU A 84 -1.89 6.29 -14.73
N MET A 85 -1.04 5.30 -15.02
CA MET A 85 0.04 4.85 -14.14
C MET A 85 1.35 5.50 -14.61
N ILE A 86 1.91 6.40 -13.82
CA ILE A 86 3.09 7.21 -14.15
C ILE A 86 4.26 6.78 -13.27
N TYR A 87 5.16 5.99 -13.86
CA TYR A 87 6.36 5.54 -13.16
C TYR A 87 7.40 6.65 -13.10
N ASP A 88 7.72 7.11 -11.90
CA ASP A 88 8.76 8.09 -11.63
C ASP A 88 9.61 7.70 -10.40
N TYR A 89 10.43 8.62 -9.90
CA TYR A 89 11.32 8.39 -8.76
C TYR A 89 10.60 7.84 -7.51
N ARG A 90 9.30 8.12 -7.33
CA ARG A 90 8.50 7.65 -6.17
C ARG A 90 8.35 6.14 -6.14
N GLN A 91 8.04 5.55 -7.30
CA GLN A 91 7.97 4.09 -7.45
C GLN A 91 9.36 3.48 -7.51
N GLU A 92 10.28 4.10 -8.25
CA GLU A 92 11.67 3.62 -8.36
C GLU A 92 12.34 3.48 -7.00
N ASP A 93 12.15 4.45 -6.09
CA ASP A 93 12.70 4.39 -4.73
C ASP A 93 12.02 3.31 -3.88
N LEU A 94 10.71 3.08 -4.08
CA LEU A 94 9.99 1.99 -3.42
C LEU A 94 10.49 0.62 -3.90
N ASP A 95 10.66 0.45 -5.20
CA ASP A 95 11.16 -0.80 -5.79
C ASP A 95 12.57 -1.11 -5.30
N LYS A 96 13.47 -0.13 -5.25
CA LYS A 96 14.81 -0.28 -4.66
C LYS A 96 14.75 -0.73 -3.19
N LEU A 97 13.81 -0.18 -2.42
CA LEU A 97 13.62 -0.56 -1.02
C LEU A 97 13.12 -2.00 -0.91
N ASN A 98 12.15 -2.40 -1.73
CA ASN A 98 11.61 -3.76 -1.77
C ASN A 98 12.67 -4.79 -2.17
N HIS A 99 13.49 -4.51 -3.17
CA HIS A 99 14.63 -5.36 -3.54
C HIS A 99 15.62 -5.55 -2.39
N ARG A 100 15.93 -4.47 -1.65
CA ARG A 100 16.81 -4.57 -0.47
C ARG A 100 16.23 -5.44 0.64
N ILE A 101 14.91 -5.35 0.88
CA ILE A 101 14.19 -6.20 1.85
C ILE A 101 14.31 -7.67 1.43
N GLU A 102 14.09 -7.95 0.14
CA GLU A 102 14.19 -9.30 -0.40
C GLU A 102 15.61 -9.87 -0.28
N ASP A 103 16.63 -9.09 -0.64
CA ASP A 103 18.04 -9.49 -0.54
C ASP A 103 18.47 -9.76 0.90
N LEU A 104 18.05 -8.92 1.85
CA LEU A 104 18.31 -9.16 3.27
C LEU A 104 17.56 -10.39 3.80
N THR A 105 16.36 -10.66 3.31
CA THR A 105 15.60 -11.86 3.68
C THR A 105 16.32 -13.12 3.21
N LYS A 106 16.84 -13.13 1.97
CA LYS A 106 17.64 -14.24 1.43
C LYS A 106 18.95 -14.41 2.20
N THR A 107 19.62 -13.29 2.52
CA THR A 107 20.87 -13.31 3.31
C THR A 107 20.63 -13.90 4.71
N LYS A 108 19.53 -13.53 5.37
CA LYS A 108 19.14 -14.08 6.67
C LYS A 108 18.96 -15.60 6.59
N GLN A 109 18.19 -16.10 5.62
CA GLN A 109 17.96 -17.53 5.44
C GLN A 109 19.25 -18.31 5.21
N SER A 110 20.17 -17.77 4.37
CA SER A 110 21.47 -18.36 4.12
C SER A 110 22.31 -18.41 5.39
N LEU A 111 22.33 -17.33 6.17
CA LEU A 111 23.09 -17.25 7.43
C LEU A 111 22.55 -18.23 8.46
N GLU A 112 21.22 -18.34 8.61
CA GLU A 112 20.57 -19.31 9.50
C GLU A 112 20.96 -20.76 9.14
N GLY A 113 20.94 -21.13 7.85
CA GLY A 113 21.38 -22.45 7.38
C GLY A 113 22.85 -22.72 7.68
N THR A 114 23.74 -21.73 7.51
CA THR A 114 25.16 -21.88 7.84
C THR A 114 25.41 -22.01 9.35
N VAL A 115 24.60 -21.34 10.17
CA VAL A 115 24.65 -21.48 11.65
C VAL A 115 24.24 -22.89 12.06
N GLU A 116 23.19 -23.45 11.49
CA GLU A 116 22.74 -24.84 11.75
C GLU A 116 23.82 -25.86 11.37
N GLU A 117 24.46 -25.69 10.20
CA GLU A 117 25.59 -26.52 9.76
C GLU A 117 26.76 -26.45 10.74
N TYR A 118 27.17 -25.23 11.14
CA TYR A 118 28.23 -25.03 12.13
C TYR A 118 27.91 -25.73 13.46
N GLN A 119 26.67 -25.61 13.94
CA GLN A 119 26.25 -26.24 15.21
C GLN A 119 26.34 -27.78 15.12
N SER A 120 25.93 -28.36 13.99
CA SER A 120 26.05 -29.82 13.76
C SER A 120 27.50 -30.26 13.74
N LEU A 121 28.36 -29.58 12.97
CA LEU A 121 29.80 -29.90 12.89
C LEU A 121 30.50 -29.73 14.24
N LEU A 122 30.11 -28.74 15.03
CA LEU A 122 30.66 -28.52 16.38
C LEU A 122 30.23 -29.64 17.33
N ALA A 123 28.95 -30.09 17.26
CA ALA A 123 28.46 -31.19 18.09
C ALA A 123 29.21 -32.49 17.78
N ASP A 124 29.41 -32.83 16.50
CA ASP A 124 30.17 -33.99 16.06
C ASP A 124 31.64 -33.94 16.54
N TYR A 125 32.26 -32.76 16.40
CA TYR A 125 33.63 -32.55 16.88
C TYR A 125 33.73 -32.75 18.41
N VAL A 126 32.80 -32.22 19.18
CA VAL A 126 32.78 -32.35 20.64
C VAL A 126 32.67 -33.81 21.06
N GLN A 127 31.82 -34.60 20.35
CA GLN A 127 31.66 -36.03 20.61
C GLN A 127 32.95 -36.76 20.29
N ASP A 128 33.53 -36.63 19.10
CA ASP A 128 34.75 -37.28 18.68
C ASP A 128 35.95 -36.92 19.62
N LEU A 129 36.02 -35.67 20.05
CA LEU A 129 37.05 -35.26 21.01
C LEU A 129 36.88 -35.94 22.37
N SER A 130 35.62 -36.15 22.82
CA SER A 130 35.35 -36.89 24.06
C SER A 130 35.77 -38.36 23.96
N ASP A 131 35.38 -39.01 22.86
CA ASP A 131 35.74 -40.41 22.62
C ASP A 131 37.25 -40.61 22.53
N TYR A 132 37.96 -39.72 21.84
CA TYR A 132 39.40 -39.73 21.76
C TYR A 132 40.05 -39.58 23.18
N ASN A 133 39.57 -38.66 24.00
CA ASN A 133 40.11 -38.41 25.35
C ASN A 133 39.86 -39.61 26.27
N ASP A 134 38.72 -40.28 26.16
CA ASP A 134 38.39 -41.49 26.90
C ASP A 134 39.30 -42.65 26.53
N GLU A 135 39.59 -42.83 25.24
CA GLU A 135 40.53 -43.88 24.77
C GLU A 135 41.97 -43.60 25.18
N VAL A 136 42.41 -42.35 25.07
CA VAL A 136 43.74 -41.93 25.57
C VAL A 136 43.88 -42.20 27.08
N SER A 137 42.82 -41.91 27.85
CA SER A 137 42.78 -42.14 29.31
C SER A 137 42.83 -43.64 29.62
N TYR A 138 42.09 -44.46 28.87
CA TYR A 138 42.11 -45.91 29.00
C TYR A 138 43.54 -46.48 28.79
N TRP A 139 44.17 -46.16 27.66
CA TRP A 139 45.54 -46.64 27.37
C TRP A 139 46.57 -46.15 28.37
N ASN A 140 46.46 -44.91 28.86
CA ASN A 140 47.34 -44.37 29.92
C ASN A 140 47.18 -45.21 31.19
N SER A 141 45.99 -45.66 31.55
CA SER A 141 45.76 -46.53 32.72
C SER A 141 46.35 -47.93 32.58
N GLN A 142 46.53 -48.38 31.33
CA GLN A 142 47.14 -49.72 31.01
C GLN A 142 48.69 -49.65 30.92
N GLY A 143 49.28 -48.47 31.10
CA GLY A 143 50.74 -48.28 31.00
C GLY A 143 51.22 -48.00 29.57
N GLY A 144 50.35 -47.70 28.64
CA GLY A 144 50.62 -47.30 27.25
C GLY A 144 49.83 -48.11 26.23
N ALA A 145 49.64 -47.57 25.04
CA ALA A 145 48.98 -48.23 23.91
C ALA A 145 49.94 -49.11 23.13
N PRO A 146 49.46 -50.26 22.53
CA PRO A 146 50.19 -50.99 21.50
C PRO A 146 50.58 -50.02 20.34
N THR A 147 51.65 -50.42 19.58
CA THR A 147 52.18 -49.54 18.50
C THR A 147 51.10 -49.13 17.47
N GLU A 148 50.23 -50.06 17.11
CA GLU A 148 49.17 -49.82 16.12
C GLU A 148 48.12 -48.84 16.66
N ASP A 149 47.61 -49.01 17.90
CA ASP A 149 46.69 -48.10 18.54
C ASP A 149 47.31 -46.74 18.80
N PHE A 150 48.59 -46.71 19.18
CA PHE A 150 49.33 -45.45 19.34
C PHE A 150 49.37 -44.64 18.03
N GLN A 151 49.68 -45.31 16.89
CA GLN A 151 49.70 -44.63 15.59
C GLN A 151 48.33 -44.11 15.19
N ARG A 152 47.28 -44.92 15.36
CA ARG A 152 45.89 -44.54 15.09
C ARG A 152 45.51 -43.31 15.92
N LEU A 153 45.80 -43.29 17.21
CA LEU A 153 45.53 -42.14 18.08
C LEU A 153 46.30 -40.85 17.67
N GLN A 154 47.54 -40.99 17.16
CA GLN A 154 48.27 -39.88 16.60
C GLN A 154 47.58 -39.30 15.34
N ASP A 155 47.14 -40.16 14.43
CA ASP A 155 46.48 -39.74 13.22
C ASP A 155 45.09 -39.08 13.54
N GLU A 156 44.38 -39.65 14.51
CA GLU A 156 43.10 -39.08 14.99
C GLU A 156 43.26 -37.71 15.63
N LYS A 157 44.34 -37.52 16.44
CA LYS A 157 44.66 -36.22 17.01
C LYS A 157 44.89 -35.16 15.93
N ILE A 158 45.61 -35.53 14.86
CA ILE A 158 45.89 -34.63 13.73
C ILE A 158 44.55 -34.22 13.07
N ALA A 159 43.67 -35.19 12.82
CA ALA A 159 42.38 -34.93 12.22
C ALA A 159 41.46 -34.05 13.08
N LEU A 160 41.46 -34.28 14.40
CA LEU A 160 40.75 -33.39 15.36
C LEU A 160 41.29 -31.96 15.39
N ASP A 161 42.63 -31.80 15.34
CA ASP A 161 43.26 -30.49 15.29
C ASP A 161 42.94 -29.73 13.99
N GLU A 162 42.86 -30.41 12.86
CA GLU A 162 42.43 -29.82 11.57
C GLU A 162 40.93 -29.40 11.60
N ARG A 163 40.06 -30.27 12.11
CA ARG A 163 38.61 -29.94 12.27
C ARG A 163 38.42 -28.75 13.20
N ARG A 164 39.19 -28.68 14.31
CA ARG A 164 39.13 -27.53 15.22
C ARG A 164 39.49 -26.22 14.52
N LYS A 165 40.53 -26.23 13.67
CA LYS A 165 40.91 -25.02 12.89
C LYS A 165 39.81 -24.60 11.94
N SER A 166 39.23 -25.54 11.21
CA SER A 166 38.12 -25.28 10.29
C SER A 166 36.89 -24.70 11.00
N LEU A 167 36.54 -25.22 12.19
CA LEU A 167 35.44 -24.68 13.00
C LEU A 167 35.72 -23.26 13.51
N ILE A 168 36.95 -22.94 13.87
CA ILE A 168 37.36 -21.58 14.28
C ILE A 168 37.23 -20.63 13.10
N GLU A 169 37.71 -21.00 11.91
CA GLU A 169 37.59 -20.19 10.69
C GLU A 169 36.11 -19.96 10.30
N MET A 170 35.32 -21.00 10.37
CA MET A 170 33.88 -20.92 10.10
C MET A 170 33.18 -20.00 11.10
N SER A 171 33.47 -20.09 12.40
CA SER A 171 32.92 -19.20 13.44
C SER A 171 33.28 -17.73 13.19
N GLN A 172 34.56 -17.46 12.80
CA GLN A 172 34.97 -16.09 12.48
C GLN A 172 34.24 -15.54 11.27
N LEU A 173 34.07 -16.34 10.21
CA LEU A 173 33.32 -15.96 9.03
C LEU A 173 31.85 -15.66 9.36
N LEU A 174 31.20 -16.53 10.15
CA LEU A 174 29.83 -16.33 10.62
C LEU A 174 29.67 -15.03 11.40
N ASN A 175 30.61 -14.68 12.28
CA ASN A 175 30.57 -13.42 13.02
C ASN A 175 30.65 -12.21 12.08
N ILE A 176 31.55 -12.22 11.09
CA ILE A 176 31.66 -11.15 10.08
C ILE A 176 30.38 -11.02 9.26
N GLN A 177 29.81 -12.15 8.84
CA GLN A 177 28.55 -12.14 8.08
C GLN A 177 27.39 -11.60 8.92
N ALA A 178 27.30 -12.00 10.19
CA ALA A 178 26.25 -11.51 11.10
C ALA A 178 26.39 -10.00 11.38
N GLU A 179 27.59 -9.49 11.59
CA GLU A 179 27.85 -8.06 11.73
C GLU A 179 27.46 -7.28 10.47
N THR A 180 27.82 -7.79 9.29
CA THR A 180 27.46 -7.19 8.00
C THR A 180 25.94 -7.17 7.81
N TYR A 181 25.25 -8.28 8.10
CA TYR A 181 23.79 -8.37 8.02
C TYR A 181 23.13 -7.36 8.97
N ASN A 182 23.56 -7.28 10.22
CA ASN A 182 23.00 -6.35 11.21
C ASN A 182 23.18 -4.88 10.79
N SER A 183 24.36 -4.51 10.26
CA SER A 183 24.61 -3.16 9.74
C SER A 183 23.71 -2.81 8.55
N ASN A 184 23.50 -3.77 7.63
CA ASN A 184 22.62 -3.57 6.49
C ASN A 184 21.15 -3.46 6.93
N LEU A 185 20.73 -4.24 7.92
CA LEU A 185 19.39 -4.18 8.50
C LEU A 185 19.12 -2.84 9.19
N GLU A 186 20.10 -2.31 9.95
CA GLU A 186 20.01 -1.00 10.59
C GLU A 186 19.84 0.12 9.54
N ASN A 187 20.67 0.11 8.50
CA ASN A 187 20.60 1.06 7.39
C ASN A 187 19.24 1.00 6.67
N LEU A 188 18.72 -0.21 6.44
CA LEU A 188 17.39 -0.40 5.84
C LEU A 188 16.28 0.18 6.74
N ASN A 189 16.33 -0.10 8.04
CA ASN A 189 15.36 0.43 9.00
C ASN A 189 15.36 1.95 9.04
N ASP A 190 16.54 2.59 8.96
CA ASP A 190 16.64 4.05 8.89
C ASP A 190 16.03 4.61 7.61
N GLN A 191 16.23 3.95 6.47
CA GLN A 191 15.60 4.37 5.20
C GLN A 191 14.08 4.23 5.27
N ILE A 192 13.55 3.14 5.80
CA ILE A 192 12.10 2.95 6.01
C ILE A 192 11.53 4.05 6.91
N LYS A 193 12.24 4.39 8.00
CA LYS A 193 11.82 5.44 8.93
C LYS A 193 11.85 6.82 8.28
N GLN A 194 12.87 7.13 7.49
CA GLN A 194 12.95 8.38 6.72
C GLN A 194 11.79 8.47 5.72
N ARG A 195 11.51 7.38 4.98
CA ARG A 195 10.40 7.33 4.01
C ARG A 195 9.03 7.54 4.67
N LYS A 196 8.78 6.94 5.84
CA LYS A 196 7.53 7.15 6.61
C LYS A 196 7.31 8.62 7.02
N ASN A 197 8.38 9.39 7.18
CA ASN A 197 8.29 10.81 7.52
C ASN A 197 8.11 11.72 6.30
N LEU A 198 8.22 11.18 5.07
CA LEU A 198 7.99 11.94 3.85
C LEU A 198 6.51 11.87 3.47
N ILE A 199 5.93 13.04 3.18
CA ILE A 199 4.61 13.10 2.55
C ILE A 199 4.82 12.78 1.07
N ILE A 200 4.50 11.54 0.66
CA ILE A 200 4.63 11.09 -0.71
C ILE A 200 3.23 11.10 -1.33
N THR A 201 3.07 11.87 -2.40
CA THR A 201 1.85 11.84 -3.20
C THR A 201 1.80 10.53 -3.99
N GLN A 202 0.89 9.63 -3.63
CA GLN A 202 0.74 8.32 -4.27
C GLN A 202 -0.13 8.39 -5.53
N GLY A 203 -1.17 9.23 -5.51
CA GLY A 203 -2.06 9.54 -6.64
C GLY A 203 -2.41 11.02 -6.68
N LEU A 204 -3.00 11.46 -7.79
CA LEU A 204 -3.48 12.82 -7.96
C LEU A 204 -4.60 12.90 -8.99
N TYR A 205 -5.80 13.35 -8.57
CA TYR A 205 -6.83 13.77 -9.50
C TYR A 205 -6.58 15.19 -10.01
N ILE A 206 -6.47 15.37 -11.31
CA ILE A 206 -6.20 16.64 -11.98
C ILE A 206 -7.48 17.09 -12.71
N LEU A 207 -8.32 17.85 -12.02
CA LEU A 207 -9.61 18.33 -12.55
C LEU A 207 -9.48 19.03 -13.92
N SER A 208 -8.46 19.89 -14.09
CA SER A 208 -8.26 20.64 -15.33
C SER A 208 -7.89 19.78 -16.55
N LYS A 209 -7.50 18.52 -16.34
CA LYS A 209 -7.11 17.57 -17.39
C LYS A 209 -8.06 16.37 -17.47
N ASP A 210 -9.06 16.29 -16.58
CA ASP A 210 -9.96 15.16 -16.44
C ASP A 210 -9.17 13.83 -16.33
N LYS A 211 -8.21 13.78 -15.38
CA LYS A 211 -7.25 12.71 -15.27
C LYS A 211 -6.91 12.37 -13.82
N ILE A 212 -6.76 11.09 -13.55
CA ILE A 212 -6.13 10.55 -12.33
C ILE A 212 -4.74 10.02 -12.71
N GLU A 213 -3.69 10.49 -12.05
CA GLU A 213 -2.33 9.97 -12.18
C GLU A 213 -1.95 9.21 -10.92
N ILE A 214 -1.54 7.95 -11.06
CA ILE A 214 -1.03 7.11 -9.98
C ILE A 214 0.48 7.01 -10.14
N TYR A 215 1.21 7.30 -9.07
CA TYR A 215 2.67 7.41 -9.09
C TYR A 215 3.38 6.31 -8.32
N THR A 216 2.77 5.78 -7.24
CA THR A 216 3.41 4.75 -6.41
C THR A 216 2.41 3.97 -5.59
N TYR A 217 2.67 2.68 -5.43
CA TYR A 217 2.00 1.75 -4.52
C TYR A 217 2.91 0.54 -4.28
N ALA A 218 2.79 -0.10 -3.11
CA ALA A 218 3.60 -1.27 -2.76
C ALA A 218 2.92 -2.60 -3.08
N LYS A 219 1.57 -2.64 -3.01
CA LYS A 219 0.76 -3.86 -3.19
C LYS A 219 -0.55 -3.53 -3.89
N PRO A 220 -1.23 -4.51 -4.53
CA PRO A 220 -2.52 -4.30 -5.19
C PRO A 220 -3.60 -3.67 -4.30
N ASP A 221 -3.65 -4.05 -3.00
CA ASP A 221 -4.61 -3.50 -2.05
C ASP A 221 -4.34 -2.02 -1.75
N GLU A 222 -3.07 -1.61 -1.72
CA GLU A 222 -2.69 -0.20 -1.61
C GLU A 222 -3.05 0.57 -2.88
N LEU A 223 -2.86 -0.01 -4.07
CA LEU A 223 -3.34 0.58 -5.33
C LEU A 223 -4.85 0.79 -5.29
N GLN A 224 -5.62 -0.18 -4.76
CA GLN A 224 -7.07 -0.04 -4.61
C GLN A 224 -7.43 1.09 -3.66
N LEU A 225 -6.74 1.25 -2.53
CA LEU A 225 -6.93 2.36 -1.60
C LEU A 225 -6.67 3.71 -2.30
N VAL A 226 -5.52 3.86 -2.98
CA VAL A 226 -5.17 5.09 -3.70
C VAL A 226 -6.21 5.41 -4.77
N LEU A 227 -6.63 4.42 -5.57
CA LEU A 227 -7.67 4.61 -6.57
C LEU A 227 -9.03 4.97 -5.95
N THR A 228 -9.40 4.38 -4.81
CA THR A 228 -10.64 4.73 -4.10
C THR A 228 -10.59 6.19 -3.63
N HIS A 229 -9.44 6.64 -3.11
CA HIS A 229 -9.22 8.03 -2.70
C HIS A 229 -9.36 9.00 -3.90
N GLU A 230 -8.63 8.76 -4.98
CA GLU A 230 -8.64 9.65 -6.15
C GLU A 230 -10.00 9.67 -6.86
N LEU A 231 -10.70 8.54 -6.92
CA LEU A 231 -12.08 8.49 -7.41
C LEU A 231 -13.03 9.27 -6.49
N GLY A 232 -12.79 9.31 -5.19
CA GLY A 232 -13.52 10.18 -4.27
C GLY A 232 -13.38 11.66 -4.63
N HIS A 233 -12.20 12.11 -5.05
CA HIS A 233 -12.01 13.48 -5.54
C HIS A 233 -12.81 13.76 -6.82
N THR A 234 -12.99 12.78 -7.71
CA THR A 234 -13.85 12.97 -8.89
C THR A 234 -15.33 13.15 -8.52
N LEU A 235 -15.77 12.58 -7.39
CA LEU A 235 -17.11 12.80 -6.82
C LEU A 235 -17.23 14.18 -6.11
N GLY A 236 -16.18 15.01 -6.13
CA GLY A 236 -16.15 16.33 -5.50
C GLY A 236 -15.84 16.31 -4.00
N LEU A 237 -15.35 15.19 -3.47
CA LEU A 237 -14.99 15.09 -2.06
C LEU A 237 -13.63 15.76 -1.80
N GLY A 238 -13.55 16.52 -0.70
CA GLY A 238 -12.30 17.00 -0.13
C GLY A 238 -11.74 16.01 0.89
N HIS A 239 -10.56 16.33 1.45
CA HIS A 239 -9.92 15.50 2.47
C HIS A 239 -10.68 15.51 3.81
N GLY A 240 -10.80 14.32 4.44
CA GLY A 240 -11.27 14.10 5.80
C GLY A 240 -10.18 14.29 6.85
N GLN A 241 -10.57 14.31 8.14
CA GLN A 241 -9.67 14.46 9.28
C GLN A 241 -9.39 13.12 10.00
N ASN A 242 -10.28 12.13 9.86
CA ASN A 242 -10.12 10.83 10.47
C ASN A 242 -9.02 10.02 9.74
N PRO A 243 -7.95 9.58 10.41
CA PRO A 243 -6.89 8.78 9.79
C PRO A 243 -7.37 7.48 9.14
N GLN A 244 -8.48 6.92 9.60
CA GLN A 244 -9.09 5.71 9.02
C GLN A 244 -9.99 6.00 7.80
N SER A 245 -10.23 7.28 7.48
CA SER A 245 -11.01 7.69 6.31
C SER A 245 -10.23 7.42 5.03
N ILE A 246 -10.90 6.91 4.01
CA ILE A 246 -10.33 6.80 2.66
C ILE A 246 -9.95 8.18 2.13
N MET A 247 -10.75 9.21 2.44
CA MET A 247 -10.47 10.59 2.05
C MET A 247 -9.49 11.30 2.99
N HIS A 248 -8.78 10.59 3.88
CA HIS A 248 -7.72 11.22 4.68
C HIS A 248 -6.54 11.63 3.78
N LYS A 249 -5.96 12.81 4.05
CA LYS A 249 -4.85 13.37 3.25
C LYS A 249 -3.61 12.47 3.19
N MET A 250 -3.36 11.69 4.25
CA MET A 250 -2.27 10.74 4.32
C MET A 250 -2.85 9.32 4.34
N LEU A 251 -2.50 8.53 3.34
CA LEU A 251 -2.88 7.13 3.27
C LEU A 251 -1.86 6.26 3.99
N GLY A 252 -2.32 5.13 4.58
CA GLY A 252 -1.48 4.15 5.27
C GLY A 252 -2.00 3.64 6.61
N ASP A 253 -2.99 4.32 7.21
CA ASP A 253 -3.63 3.89 8.47
C ASP A 253 -4.95 3.14 8.24
N GLN A 254 -5.39 3.01 6.98
CA GLN A 254 -6.61 2.30 6.59
C GLN A 254 -6.42 0.78 6.65
N ASP A 255 -7.49 0.07 6.96
CA ASP A 255 -7.53 -1.40 6.94
C ASP A 255 -7.60 -1.91 5.48
N LEU A 256 -6.44 -2.32 4.93
CA LEU A 256 -6.34 -2.80 3.55
C LEU A 256 -7.01 -4.16 3.34
N GLU A 257 -7.10 -5.02 4.38
CA GLU A 257 -7.75 -6.34 4.28
C GLU A 257 -9.27 -6.22 4.20
N ASN A 258 -9.83 -5.11 4.73
CA ASN A 258 -11.27 -4.85 4.76
C ASN A 258 -11.55 -3.39 4.43
N LEU A 259 -11.11 -2.97 3.24
CA LEU A 259 -11.22 -1.59 2.78
C LEU A 259 -12.68 -1.19 2.60
N LYS A 260 -13.12 -0.19 3.39
CA LYS A 260 -14.49 0.32 3.39
C LYS A 260 -14.54 1.79 3.77
N LEU A 261 -15.62 2.46 3.37
CA LEU A 261 -15.84 3.86 3.74
C LEU A 261 -16.04 4.01 5.25
N SER A 262 -15.34 4.98 5.83
CA SER A 262 -15.61 5.43 7.18
C SER A 262 -16.93 6.22 7.26
N LYS A 263 -17.41 6.48 8.47
CA LYS A 263 -18.57 7.39 8.65
C LYS A 263 -18.30 8.80 8.13
N GLU A 264 -17.04 9.23 8.16
CA GLU A 264 -16.66 10.53 7.63
C GLU A 264 -16.74 10.55 6.11
N ASP A 265 -16.25 9.50 5.42
CA ASP A 265 -16.33 9.37 3.97
C ASP A 265 -17.79 9.39 3.48
N ILE A 266 -18.66 8.65 4.17
CA ILE A 266 -20.10 8.63 3.88
C ILE A 266 -20.72 10.03 4.04
N ASN A 267 -20.39 10.75 5.13
CA ASN A 267 -20.87 12.11 5.34
C ASN A 267 -20.36 13.09 4.29
N LEU A 268 -19.10 12.94 3.83
CA LEU A 268 -18.54 13.75 2.74
C LEU A 268 -19.29 13.50 1.45
N LEU A 269 -19.54 12.22 1.11
CA LEU A 269 -20.28 11.82 -0.08
C LEU A 269 -21.71 12.36 -0.06
N GLU A 270 -22.43 12.18 1.04
CA GLU A 270 -23.80 12.70 1.19
C GLU A 270 -23.89 14.20 0.99
N ARG A 271 -22.91 14.96 1.49
CA ARG A 271 -22.86 16.43 1.33
C ARG A 271 -22.54 16.82 -0.12
N ALA A 272 -21.55 16.15 -0.74
CA ALA A 272 -21.13 16.50 -2.10
C ALA A 272 -22.21 16.17 -3.12
N CYS A 273 -22.92 15.04 -2.95
CA CYS A 273 -23.90 14.55 -3.90
C CYS A 273 -25.37 14.82 -3.50
N ASN A 274 -25.62 15.50 -2.36
CA ASN A 274 -26.99 15.79 -1.83
C ASN A 274 -27.88 14.54 -1.77
N LEU A 275 -27.33 13.38 -1.39
CA LEU A 275 -28.03 12.09 -1.42
C LEU A 275 -29.18 12.01 -0.41
N ARG A 276 -29.23 12.91 0.60
CA ARG A 276 -30.28 12.96 1.62
C ARG A 276 -31.54 13.71 1.17
N GLU A 277 -31.43 14.59 0.14
CA GLU A 277 -32.56 15.35 -0.36
C GLU A 277 -33.20 14.63 -1.60
N PRO A 278 -34.53 14.54 -1.70
CA PRO A 278 -35.14 14.02 -2.92
C PRO A 278 -34.68 14.88 -4.09
N ARG A 279 -33.99 14.30 -5.05
CA ARG A 279 -33.59 15.00 -6.28
C ARG A 279 -34.86 15.49 -6.98
N TYR A 280 -35.06 16.81 -6.98
CA TYR A 280 -36.01 17.42 -7.87
C TYR A 280 -35.46 17.29 -9.29
N ASN A 281 -35.84 16.16 -9.94
CA ASN A 281 -35.46 15.93 -11.32
C ASN A 281 -36.13 17.02 -12.16
N PHE A 282 -35.33 17.84 -12.85
CA PHE A 282 -35.84 18.93 -13.69
C PHE A 282 -36.85 18.45 -14.74
N ASP A 283 -36.73 17.19 -15.18
CA ASP A 283 -37.66 16.51 -16.03
C ASP A 283 -39.04 16.32 -15.39
N ASN A 284 -39.14 16.16 -14.08
CA ASN A 284 -40.43 16.10 -13.37
C ASN A 284 -41.07 17.48 -13.26
N ILE A 285 -40.26 18.56 -13.15
CA ILE A 285 -40.77 19.92 -13.20
C ILE A 285 -41.32 20.25 -14.61
N LEU A 286 -40.58 19.88 -15.66
CA LEU A 286 -41.01 20.07 -17.04
C LEU A 286 -42.24 19.21 -17.39
N ARG A 287 -42.40 18.01 -16.83
CA ARG A 287 -43.63 17.20 -16.96
C ARG A 287 -44.82 17.85 -16.27
N PHE A 288 -44.63 18.43 -15.09
CA PHE A 288 -45.70 19.16 -14.38
C PHE A 288 -46.22 20.32 -15.18
N PHE A 289 -45.36 21.11 -15.83
CA PHE A 289 -45.79 22.22 -16.72
C PHE A 289 -46.41 21.76 -18.04
N ARG A 290 -46.11 20.55 -18.55
CA ARG A 290 -46.71 19.98 -19.76
C ARG A 290 -48.16 19.49 -19.55
N PHE A 291 -48.54 19.16 -18.32
CA PHE A 291 -49.92 18.68 -18.02
C PHE A 291 -50.92 19.83 -17.78
N GLN A 292 -50.49 21.09 -17.70
CA GLN A 292 -51.37 22.24 -17.56
C GLN A 292 -51.68 22.96 -18.86
N THR A 293 -51.22 22.47 -20.01
CA THR A 293 -51.46 23.07 -21.35
C THR A 293 -52.17 22.14 -22.32
N SER A 294 -52.90 21.14 -21.80
CA SER A 294 -53.78 20.26 -22.60
C SER A 294 -55.23 20.38 -22.14
#